data_430986300c87c0705c0a07b6b7355efb
#
_entry.id   430986300c87c0705c0a07b6b7355efb
#
_cell.length_a   1.000
_cell.length_b   1.000
_cell.length_c   1.000
_cell.angle_alpha   90.00
_cell.angle_beta   90.00
_cell.angle_gamma   90.00
#
_symmetry.space_group_name_H-M   'P 1'
#
loop_
_entity.id
_entity.type
_entity.pdbx_description
1 polymer ?
#
loop_
_entity_poly.entity_id
_entity_poly.type
_entity_poly.pdbx_seq_one_letter_code
_entity_poly.pdbx_strand_id
1 'polypeptide(L)'
;MRKFLIEEMTPREITDALKEVDTVVVPLGSVEQHGPHLPVGTDTLIPITVAKRVAERAKVLVAPPVYYGNSLSMVDMKGVFTVTPDTLASLLLDLCKSFSRQGFRKIVFINGHGGNTQVMNSIGQKARMETGALIVRIDWWDIAAEEIPKICEKEVEHADEGETSMMLACRPELVDMTKALRDETRDKLVKTLTDEKSKNMPQVYVSFSKWSKTG
;
A
#
# COMPACT_ATOMS: atom_id res chain seq x y z
N MET A 1 18.94 -1.71 -21.82
CA MET A 1 17.74 -2.03 -21.02
C MET A 1 16.88 -0.78 -20.98
N ARG A 2 15.57 -0.87 -21.20
CA ARG A 2 14.68 0.30 -21.16
C ARG A 2 14.56 0.78 -19.70
N LYS A 3 14.81 2.08 -19.45
CA LYS A 3 14.51 2.71 -18.16
C LYS A 3 12.99 2.83 -18.01
N PHE A 4 12.49 2.55 -16.83
CA PHE A 4 11.06 2.65 -16.48
C PHE A 4 10.81 3.36 -15.13
N LEU A 5 11.86 3.59 -14.34
CA LEU A 5 11.77 4.36 -13.10
C LEU A 5 11.92 5.84 -13.40
N ILE A 6 10.87 6.64 -13.15
CA ILE A 6 10.84 8.07 -13.50
C ILE A 6 11.98 8.84 -12.82
N GLU A 7 12.30 8.50 -11.55
CA GLU A 7 13.38 9.14 -10.79
C GLU A 7 14.79 8.90 -11.37
N GLU A 8 14.95 7.93 -12.26
CA GLU A 8 16.22 7.63 -12.95
C GLU A 8 16.26 8.21 -14.36
N MET A 9 15.18 8.87 -14.81
CA MET A 9 15.05 9.39 -16.18
C MET A 9 15.31 10.89 -16.24
N THR A 10 15.95 11.31 -17.32
CA THR A 10 16.04 12.73 -17.67
C THR A 10 14.71 13.23 -18.24
N PRO A 11 14.45 14.56 -18.24
CA PRO A 11 13.23 15.12 -18.86
C PRO A 11 13.04 14.72 -20.32
N ARG A 12 14.13 14.57 -21.08
CA ARG A 12 14.08 14.13 -22.48
C ARG A 12 13.66 12.67 -22.61
N GLU A 13 14.21 11.79 -21.77
CA GLU A 13 13.83 10.37 -21.74
C GLU A 13 12.35 10.20 -21.39
N ILE A 14 11.81 11.00 -20.43
CA ILE A 14 10.38 11.01 -20.10
C ILE A 14 9.55 11.46 -21.31
N THR A 15 9.93 12.56 -21.97
CA THR A 15 9.24 13.07 -23.15
C THR A 15 9.19 12.03 -24.27
N ASP A 16 10.30 11.33 -24.49
CA ASP A 16 10.37 10.28 -25.52
C ASP A 16 9.53 9.05 -25.13
N ALA A 17 9.55 8.65 -23.85
CA ALA A 17 8.74 7.53 -23.37
C ALA A 17 7.23 7.81 -23.48
N LEU A 18 6.79 9.03 -23.22
CA LEU A 18 5.37 9.43 -23.30
C LEU A 18 4.78 9.38 -24.72
N LYS A 19 5.59 9.24 -25.76
CA LYS A 19 5.13 8.97 -27.14
C LYS A 19 4.54 7.57 -27.30
N GLU A 20 4.94 6.63 -26.42
CA GLU A 20 4.55 5.22 -26.48
C GLU A 20 3.82 4.73 -25.23
N VAL A 21 3.92 5.45 -24.11
CA VAL A 21 3.44 5.06 -22.80
C VAL A 21 2.55 6.16 -22.24
N ASP A 22 1.31 5.82 -21.91
CA ASP A 22 0.34 6.73 -21.30
C ASP A 22 0.00 6.34 -19.85
N THR A 23 0.68 5.32 -19.32
CA THR A 23 0.39 4.73 -18.01
C THR A 23 1.55 4.95 -17.05
N VAL A 24 1.22 5.50 -15.87
CA VAL A 24 2.13 5.57 -14.73
C VAL A 24 1.63 4.69 -13.59
N VAL A 25 2.53 3.92 -12.99
CA VAL A 25 2.29 3.13 -11.80
C VAL A 25 2.92 3.84 -10.61
N VAL A 26 2.15 4.06 -9.55
CA VAL A 26 2.56 4.77 -8.34
C VAL A 26 2.51 3.79 -7.17
N PRO A 27 3.66 3.35 -6.63
CA PRO A 27 3.67 2.60 -5.38
C PRO A 27 3.19 3.51 -4.23
N LEU A 28 2.21 3.04 -3.46
CA LEU A 28 1.63 3.76 -2.32
C LEU A 28 1.67 2.86 -1.10
N GLY A 29 2.32 3.29 -0.04
CA GLY A 29 2.45 2.51 1.18
C GLY A 29 2.25 3.31 2.45
N SER A 30 2.88 2.86 3.50
CA SER A 30 2.96 3.52 4.81
C SER A 30 4.29 3.23 5.47
N VAL A 31 4.60 3.97 6.53
CA VAL A 31 5.70 3.69 7.44
C VAL A 31 5.10 3.42 8.81
N GLU A 32 4.93 2.14 9.12
CA GLU A 32 4.32 1.70 10.37
C GLU A 32 4.95 0.42 10.90
N GLN A 33 4.71 0.14 12.17
CA GLN A 33 5.22 -1.06 12.80
C GLN A 33 4.61 -2.32 12.16
N HIS A 34 5.41 -3.37 12.03
CA HIS A 34 5.01 -4.67 11.46
C HIS A 34 5.60 -5.82 12.28
N GLY A 35 5.36 -5.77 13.60
CA GLY A 35 5.95 -6.74 14.51
C GLY A 35 7.48 -6.61 14.62
N PRO A 36 8.13 -7.49 15.38
CA PRO A 36 9.57 -7.42 15.59
C PRO A 36 10.39 -8.04 14.46
N HIS A 37 9.77 -8.68 13.47
CA HIS A 37 10.42 -9.46 12.41
C HIS A 37 10.41 -8.79 11.03
N LEU A 38 9.56 -7.79 10.82
CA LEU A 38 9.45 -7.06 9.56
C LEU A 38 9.89 -5.59 9.71
N PRO A 39 10.41 -4.96 8.64
CA PRO A 39 10.76 -3.55 8.68
C PRO A 39 9.52 -2.67 8.65
N VAL A 40 9.61 -1.46 9.21
CA VAL A 40 8.51 -0.47 9.22
C VAL A 40 8.10 0.03 7.82
N GLY A 41 8.87 -0.26 6.80
CA GLY A 41 8.56 0.10 5.41
C GLY A 41 7.88 -1.01 4.61
N THR A 42 7.42 -2.08 5.24
CA THR A 42 6.80 -3.25 4.59
C THR A 42 5.74 -2.85 3.56
N ASP A 43 4.79 -2.01 3.96
CA ASP A 43 3.70 -1.51 3.10
C ASP A 43 4.15 -0.76 1.85
N THR A 44 5.36 -0.24 1.85
CA THR A 44 5.91 0.47 0.69
C THR A 44 6.85 -0.41 -0.12
N LEU A 45 7.64 -1.26 0.53
CA LEU A 45 8.62 -2.13 -0.13
C LEU A 45 7.96 -3.19 -1.03
N ILE A 46 6.81 -3.72 -0.59
CA ILE A 46 6.01 -4.66 -1.40
C ILE A 46 5.52 -3.99 -2.68
N PRO A 47 4.75 -2.88 -2.65
CA PRO A 47 4.31 -2.17 -3.87
C PRO A 47 5.44 -1.73 -4.80
N ILE A 48 6.58 -1.28 -4.28
CA ILE A 48 7.75 -0.93 -5.09
C ILE A 48 8.20 -2.15 -5.90
N THR A 49 8.32 -3.30 -5.26
CA THR A 49 8.78 -4.52 -5.93
C THR A 49 7.78 -5.00 -6.96
N VAL A 50 6.48 -4.98 -6.63
CA VAL A 50 5.40 -5.33 -7.57
C VAL A 50 5.41 -4.37 -8.77
N ALA A 51 5.48 -3.05 -8.55
CA ALA A 51 5.50 -2.06 -9.62
C ALA A 51 6.69 -2.25 -10.59
N LYS A 52 7.89 -2.53 -10.04
CA LYS A 52 9.08 -2.83 -10.84
C LYS A 52 8.87 -4.07 -11.72
N ARG A 53 8.36 -5.16 -11.14
CA ARG A 53 8.08 -6.41 -11.89
C ARG A 53 6.99 -6.22 -12.95
N VAL A 54 6.00 -5.36 -12.70
CA VAL A 54 4.99 -4.98 -13.70
C VAL A 54 5.65 -4.24 -14.87
N ALA A 55 6.51 -3.27 -14.58
CA ALA A 55 7.18 -2.46 -15.61
C ALA A 55 8.17 -3.27 -16.47
N GLU A 56 8.75 -4.35 -15.94
CA GLU A 56 9.57 -5.29 -16.71
C GLU A 56 8.76 -6.06 -17.76
N ARG A 57 7.45 -6.23 -17.55
CA ARG A 57 6.56 -7.01 -18.41
C ARG A 57 5.57 -6.20 -19.21
N ALA A 58 5.33 -4.96 -18.81
CA ALA A 58 4.36 -4.06 -19.44
C ALA A 58 5.01 -2.74 -19.86
N LYS A 59 4.40 -2.07 -20.84
CA LYS A 59 4.82 -0.73 -21.26
C LYS A 59 4.21 0.31 -20.29
N VAL A 60 4.82 0.49 -19.13
CA VAL A 60 4.44 1.47 -18.11
C VAL A 60 5.68 2.19 -17.57
N LEU A 61 5.50 3.37 -16.98
CA LEU A 61 6.51 4.02 -16.16
C LEU A 61 6.13 3.89 -14.68
N VAL A 62 7.12 3.85 -13.81
CA VAL A 62 6.94 3.77 -12.36
C VAL A 62 7.37 5.10 -11.75
N ALA A 63 6.47 5.73 -11.02
CA ALA A 63 6.75 6.95 -10.27
C ALA A 63 7.52 6.66 -8.97
N PRO A 64 8.20 7.66 -8.40
CA PRO A 64 8.71 7.58 -7.04
C PRO A 64 7.59 7.18 -6.07
N PRO A 65 7.88 6.31 -5.08
CA PRO A 65 6.86 5.82 -4.16
C PRO A 65 6.38 6.89 -3.19
N VAL A 66 5.10 6.79 -2.81
CA VAL A 66 4.54 7.55 -1.69
C VAL A 66 4.72 6.71 -0.43
N TYR A 67 5.69 7.07 0.41
CA TYR A 67 6.05 6.33 1.61
C TYR A 67 5.12 6.59 2.80
N TYR A 68 4.62 7.83 2.95
CA TYR A 68 3.83 8.20 4.10
C TYR A 68 2.34 8.04 3.81
N GLY A 69 1.72 7.08 4.48
CA GLY A 69 0.31 6.76 4.39
C GLY A 69 -0.49 7.19 5.62
N ASN A 70 -1.74 6.75 5.68
CA ASN A 70 -2.66 6.98 6.79
C ASN A 70 -2.65 5.81 7.77
N SER A 71 -1.79 5.88 8.79
CA SER A 71 -1.65 4.91 9.89
C SER A 71 -2.08 5.48 11.23
N LEU A 72 -3.10 6.35 11.24
CA LEU A 72 -3.57 7.02 12.47
C LEU A 72 -4.05 6.05 13.54
N SER A 73 -4.54 4.87 13.16
CA SER A 73 -4.93 3.82 14.10
C SER A 73 -3.77 3.30 14.96
N MET A 74 -2.53 3.48 14.49
CA MET A 74 -1.29 3.03 15.13
C MET A 74 -0.40 4.18 15.61
N VAL A 75 -0.87 5.42 15.61
CA VAL A 75 -0.06 6.62 15.88
C VAL A 75 0.67 6.60 17.22
N ASP A 76 0.15 5.87 18.19
CA ASP A 76 0.76 5.74 19.53
C ASP A 76 1.91 4.72 19.59
N MET A 77 2.16 3.99 18.50
CA MET A 77 3.20 2.96 18.47
C MET A 77 4.52 3.52 17.92
N LYS A 78 5.64 3.02 18.44
CA LYS A 78 6.98 3.41 17.94
C LYS A 78 7.18 2.87 16.53
N GLY A 79 7.85 3.66 15.69
CA GLY A 79 8.12 3.31 14.29
C GLY A 79 6.97 3.64 13.34
N VAL A 80 5.91 4.31 13.82
CA VAL A 80 4.81 4.80 12.99
C VAL A 80 5.04 6.28 12.66
N PHE A 81 5.07 6.57 11.36
CA PHE A 81 5.19 7.92 10.82
C PHE A 81 4.05 8.15 9.83
N THR A 82 3.01 8.80 10.26
CA THR A 82 1.73 8.93 9.55
C THR A 82 1.44 10.35 9.10
N VAL A 83 0.61 10.49 8.08
CA VAL A 83 -0.04 11.74 7.71
C VAL A 83 -1.55 11.62 7.92
N THR A 84 -2.24 12.75 8.03
CA THR A 84 -3.71 12.74 8.13
C THR A 84 -4.34 12.31 6.80
N PRO A 85 -5.56 11.75 6.80
CA PRO A 85 -6.30 11.43 5.58
C PRO A 85 -6.41 12.60 4.61
N ASP A 86 -6.66 13.82 5.12
CA ASP A 86 -6.79 15.03 4.30
C ASP A 86 -5.46 15.42 3.62
N THR A 87 -4.35 15.29 4.35
CA THR A 87 -3.01 15.54 3.79
C THR A 87 -2.69 14.52 2.70
N LEU A 88 -2.95 13.23 2.95
CA LEU A 88 -2.74 12.19 1.96
C LEU A 88 -3.63 12.41 0.73
N ALA A 89 -4.91 12.70 0.94
CA ALA A 89 -5.87 12.99 -0.14
C ALA A 89 -5.39 14.14 -1.03
N SER A 90 -4.94 15.24 -0.41
CA SER A 90 -4.43 16.41 -1.11
C SER A 90 -3.17 16.08 -1.92
N LEU A 91 -2.21 15.38 -1.31
CA LEU A 91 -0.99 14.93 -1.99
C LEU A 91 -1.30 14.06 -3.21
N LEU A 92 -2.14 13.03 -3.05
CA LEU A 92 -2.47 12.10 -4.13
C LEU A 92 -3.23 12.79 -5.27
N LEU A 93 -4.13 13.74 -4.94
CA LEU A 93 -4.83 14.53 -5.94
C LEU A 93 -3.87 15.42 -6.75
N ASP A 94 -2.93 16.07 -6.09
CA ASP A 94 -1.93 16.92 -6.74
C ASP A 94 -0.98 16.10 -7.62
N LEU A 95 -0.59 14.89 -7.18
CA LEU A 95 0.16 13.95 -8.01
C LEU A 95 -0.63 13.55 -9.27
N CYS A 96 -1.93 13.19 -9.12
CA CYS A 96 -2.78 12.87 -10.27
C CYS A 96 -2.82 14.02 -11.29
N LYS A 97 -3.00 15.25 -10.83
CA LYS A 97 -2.99 16.46 -11.68
C LYS A 97 -1.64 16.63 -12.37
N SER A 98 -0.55 16.44 -11.62
CA SER A 98 0.80 16.56 -12.15
C SER A 98 1.06 15.53 -13.26
N PHE A 99 0.77 14.26 -13.00
CA PHE A 99 0.92 13.20 -14.01
C PHE A 99 0.07 13.47 -15.27
N SER A 100 -1.19 13.87 -15.07
CA SER A 100 -2.08 14.20 -16.20
C SER A 100 -1.54 15.36 -17.06
N ARG A 101 -0.98 16.42 -16.42
CA ARG A 101 -0.34 17.55 -17.14
C ARG A 101 0.87 17.10 -17.94
N GLN A 102 1.61 16.10 -17.48
CA GLN A 102 2.75 15.54 -18.20
C GLN A 102 2.34 14.64 -19.36
N GLY A 103 1.08 14.25 -19.48
CA GLY A 103 0.57 13.44 -20.59
C GLY A 103 0.14 12.02 -20.23
N PHE A 104 0.28 11.60 -18.96
CA PHE A 104 -0.26 10.32 -18.54
C PHE A 104 -1.80 10.33 -18.56
N ARG A 105 -2.38 9.27 -19.10
CA ARG A 105 -3.84 9.08 -19.23
C ARG A 105 -4.37 7.97 -18.31
N LYS A 106 -3.48 7.16 -17.77
CA LYS A 106 -3.79 6.08 -16.82
C LYS A 106 -2.84 6.20 -15.63
N ILE A 107 -3.38 6.35 -14.45
CA ILE A 107 -2.64 6.48 -13.19
C ILE A 107 -3.08 5.33 -12.31
N VAL A 108 -2.16 4.39 -12.07
CA VAL A 108 -2.41 3.16 -11.33
C VAL A 108 -1.66 3.21 -10.01
N PHE A 109 -2.36 3.25 -8.91
CA PHE A 109 -1.78 3.13 -7.58
C PHE A 109 -1.74 1.65 -7.19
N ILE A 110 -0.54 1.14 -6.89
CA ILE A 110 -0.39 -0.15 -6.21
C ILE A 110 -0.28 0.16 -4.73
N ASN A 111 -1.35 -0.14 -4.01
CA ASN A 111 -1.46 0.14 -2.58
C ASN A 111 -0.99 -1.06 -1.75
N GLY A 112 -0.18 -0.77 -0.74
CA GLY A 112 0.31 -1.76 0.21
C GLY A 112 -0.22 -1.58 1.63
N HIS A 113 -1.11 -0.59 1.87
CA HIS A 113 -1.58 -0.27 3.21
C HIS A 113 -3.10 -0.08 3.27
N GLY A 114 -3.76 -0.85 4.13
CA GLY A 114 -5.23 -0.82 4.26
C GLY A 114 -5.81 0.55 4.65
N GLY A 115 -5.09 1.32 5.47
CA GLY A 115 -5.51 2.68 5.87
C GLY A 115 -5.59 3.69 4.72
N ASN A 116 -4.91 3.44 3.60
CA ASN A 116 -4.97 4.30 2.41
C ASN A 116 -6.24 4.04 1.56
N THR A 117 -6.86 2.88 1.69
CA THR A 117 -7.97 2.44 0.85
C THR A 117 -9.14 3.41 0.86
N GLN A 118 -9.56 3.88 2.04
CA GLN A 118 -10.66 4.84 2.17
C GLN A 118 -10.30 6.21 1.58
N VAL A 119 -9.07 6.66 1.77
CA VAL A 119 -8.57 7.91 1.20
C VAL A 119 -8.63 7.85 -0.32
N MET A 120 -8.12 6.77 -0.91
CA MET A 120 -8.16 6.55 -2.36
C MET A 120 -9.60 6.50 -2.90
N ASN A 121 -10.52 5.84 -2.20
CA ASN A 121 -11.94 5.81 -2.57
C ASN A 121 -12.55 7.21 -2.59
N SER A 122 -12.19 8.07 -1.62
CA SER A 122 -12.74 9.42 -1.53
C SER A 122 -12.27 10.34 -2.66
N ILE A 123 -11.03 10.17 -3.13
CA ILE A 123 -10.44 11.07 -4.13
C ILE A 123 -10.53 10.55 -5.57
N GLY A 124 -10.76 9.25 -5.77
CA GLY A 124 -10.66 8.63 -7.10
C GLY A 124 -11.56 9.27 -8.16
N GLN A 125 -12.82 9.51 -7.83
CA GLN A 125 -13.74 10.20 -8.74
C GLN A 125 -13.35 11.66 -8.97
N LYS A 126 -12.97 12.37 -7.90
CA LYS A 126 -12.52 13.76 -7.98
C LYS A 126 -11.29 13.89 -8.88
N ALA A 127 -10.29 13.03 -8.67
CA ALA A 127 -9.09 13.00 -9.50
C ALA A 127 -9.41 12.74 -10.96
N ARG A 128 -10.33 11.78 -11.26
CA ARG A 128 -10.79 11.51 -12.62
C ARG A 128 -11.48 12.72 -13.24
N MET A 129 -12.37 13.39 -12.51
CA MET A 129 -13.10 14.57 -13.02
C MET A 129 -12.15 15.73 -13.31
N GLU A 130 -11.17 15.98 -12.44
CA GLU A 130 -10.25 17.11 -12.57
C GLU A 130 -9.14 16.86 -13.60
N THR A 131 -8.82 15.58 -13.91
CA THR A 131 -7.70 15.23 -14.79
C THR A 131 -8.14 14.63 -16.14
N GLY A 132 -9.33 14.05 -16.22
CA GLY A 132 -9.77 13.21 -17.33
C GLY A 132 -9.03 11.88 -17.46
N ALA A 133 -8.08 11.57 -16.57
CA ALA A 133 -7.33 10.33 -16.59
C ALA A 133 -8.13 9.18 -15.95
N LEU A 134 -7.83 7.95 -16.36
CA LEU A 134 -8.27 6.75 -15.67
C LEU A 134 -7.46 6.61 -14.38
N ILE A 135 -8.15 6.63 -13.24
CA ILE A 135 -7.54 6.43 -11.92
C ILE A 135 -7.88 5.04 -11.43
N VAL A 136 -6.86 4.25 -11.12
CA VAL A 136 -7.02 2.86 -10.66
C VAL A 136 -6.30 2.71 -9.33
N ARG A 137 -6.95 2.09 -8.34
CA ARG A 137 -6.30 1.56 -7.14
C ARG A 137 -6.27 0.04 -7.25
N ILE A 138 -5.14 -0.54 -6.93
CA ILE A 138 -4.93 -1.98 -6.81
C ILE A 138 -4.34 -2.21 -5.43
N ASP A 139 -5.08 -2.85 -4.56
CA ASP A 139 -4.56 -3.38 -3.31
C ASP A 139 -3.90 -4.72 -3.64
N TRP A 140 -2.61 -4.92 -3.30
CA TRP A 140 -1.86 -6.10 -3.76
C TRP A 140 -2.49 -7.42 -3.29
N TRP A 141 -3.13 -7.43 -2.14
CA TRP A 141 -3.82 -8.61 -1.60
C TRP A 141 -5.09 -8.96 -2.40
N ASP A 142 -5.75 -7.99 -3.02
CA ASP A 142 -6.93 -8.27 -3.86
C ASP A 142 -6.54 -9.05 -5.12
N ILE A 143 -5.42 -8.68 -5.77
CA ILE A 143 -4.95 -9.42 -6.94
C ILE A 143 -4.34 -10.79 -6.59
N ALA A 144 -3.92 -10.98 -5.36
CA ALA A 144 -3.40 -12.24 -4.84
C ALA A 144 -4.46 -13.09 -4.13
N ALA A 145 -5.73 -12.66 -4.12
CA ALA A 145 -6.80 -13.30 -3.34
C ALA A 145 -7.02 -14.78 -3.65
N GLU A 146 -6.77 -15.23 -4.88
CA GLU A 146 -6.87 -16.63 -5.26
C GLU A 146 -5.64 -17.47 -4.84
N GLU A 147 -4.48 -16.83 -4.68
CA GLU A 147 -3.23 -17.50 -4.33
C GLU A 147 -2.99 -17.54 -2.81
N ILE A 148 -3.42 -16.50 -2.09
CA ILE A 148 -3.25 -16.38 -0.64
C ILE A 148 -3.74 -17.63 0.12
N PRO A 149 -4.96 -18.14 -0.09
CA PRO A 149 -5.44 -19.34 0.63
C PRO A 149 -4.69 -20.64 0.31
N LYS A 150 -3.88 -20.65 -0.74
CA LYS A 150 -3.04 -21.82 -1.10
C LYS A 150 -1.71 -21.83 -0.33
N ILE A 151 -1.32 -20.69 0.23
CA ILE A 151 0.00 -20.45 0.83
C ILE A 151 -0.14 -20.09 2.31
N CYS A 152 -1.15 -19.27 2.64
CA CYS A 152 -1.38 -18.74 3.98
C CYS A 152 -2.56 -19.46 4.65
N GLU A 153 -2.48 -19.64 5.96
CA GLU A 153 -3.57 -20.24 6.77
C GLU A 153 -4.75 -19.28 6.96
N LYS A 154 -4.51 -17.96 6.86
CA LYS A 154 -5.49 -16.90 7.10
C LYS A 154 -5.51 -15.89 5.94
N GLU A 155 -6.56 -15.06 5.92
CA GLU A 155 -6.62 -13.85 5.07
C GLU A 155 -5.50 -12.88 5.45
N VAL A 156 -5.06 -12.08 4.48
CA VAL A 156 -4.02 -11.06 4.74
C VAL A 156 -4.60 -9.93 5.59
N GLU A 157 -3.91 -9.64 6.68
CA GLU A 157 -4.28 -8.58 7.60
C GLU A 157 -3.09 -7.64 7.86
N HIS A 158 -2.45 -7.69 9.02
CA HIS A 158 -1.33 -6.82 9.39
C HIS A 158 -0.19 -7.61 10.03
N ALA A 159 1.03 -7.42 9.54
CA ALA A 159 2.25 -8.10 10.00
C ALA A 159 2.12 -9.64 10.05
N ASP A 160 1.26 -10.17 9.22
CA ASP A 160 0.83 -11.57 9.21
C ASP A 160 1.67 -12.45 8.27
N GLU A 161 1.19 -13.66 8.04
CA GLU A 161 1.82 -14.64 7.16
C GLU A 161 1.87 -14.15 5.71
N GLY A 162 0.85 -13.41 5.24
CA GLY A 162 0.79 -12.91 3.88
C GLY A 162 1.83 -11.82 3.62
N GLU A 163 1.90 -10.81 4.49
CA GLU A 163 2.90 -9.75 4.39
C GLU A 163 4.32 -10.28 4.61
N THR A 164 4.49 -11.19 5.56
CA THR A 164 5.77 -11.85 5.81
C THR A 164 6.24 -12.62 4.58
N SER A 165 5.37 -13.40 3.93
CA SER A 165 5.66 -14.15 2.71
C SER A 165 6.04 -13.22 1.56
N MET A 166 5.30 -12.12 1.39
CA MET A 166 5.63 -11.11 0.37
C MET A 166 6.97 -10.46 0.64
N MET A 167 7.29 -10.11 1.88
CA MET A 167 8.59 -9.52 2.23
C MET A 167 9.74 -10.51 2.04
N LEU A 168 9.56 -11.78 2.38
CA LEU A 168 10.55 -12.83 2.08
C LEU A 168 10.80 -12.98 0.58
N ALA A 169 9.77 -12.79 -0.25
CA ALA A 169 9.91 -12.82 -1.71
C ALA A 169 10.51 -11.53 -2.30
N CYS A 170 10.29 -10.39 -1.66
CA CYS A 170 10.71 -9.07 -2.14
C CYS A 170 12.08 -8.64 -1.60
N ARG A 171 12.28 -8.77 -0.29
CA ARG A 171 13.42 -8.24 0.48
C ARG A 171 13.75 -9.18 1.65
N PRO A 172 14.16 -10.44 1.38
CA PRO A 172 14.42 -11.43 2.42
C PRO A 172 15.49 -10.99 3.43
N GLU A 173 16.42 -10.15 3.01
CA GLU A 173 17.49 -9.62 3.86
C GLU A 173 16.98 -8.64 4.95
N LEU A 174 15.72 -8.18 4.86
CA LEU A 174 15.11 -7.31 5.85
C LEU A 174 14.18 -8.04 6.83
N VAL A 175 14.03 -9.36 6.67
CA VAL A 175 13.11 -10.18 7.48
C VAL A 175 13.91 -11.03 8.47
N ASP A 176 13.59 -10.89 9.76
CA ASP A 176 14.21 -11.70 10.81
C ASP A 176 13.19 -12.67 11.43
N MET A 177 13.03 -13.83 10.79
CA MET A 177 12.07 -14.86 11.24
C MET A 177 12.34 -15.38 12.66
N THR A 178 13.56 -15.20 13.21
CA THR A 178 13.84 -15.61 14.59
C THR A 178 13.13 -14.74 15.63
N LYS A 179 12.63 -13.58 15.21
CA LYS A 179 11.87 -12.62 16.02
C LYS A 179 10.36 -12.68 15.77
N ALA A 180 9.89 -13.49 14.82
CA ALA A 180 8.47 -13.63 14.55
C ALA A 180 7.72 -14.13 15.80
N LEU A 181 6.65 -13.42 16.17
CA LEU A 181 5.83 -13.74 17.34
C LEU A 181 4.37 -13.85 16.90
N ARG A 182 3.67 -14.85 17.46
CA ARG A 182 2.22 -14.95 17.31
C ARG A 182 1.54 -14.13 18.40
N ASP A 183 0.81 -13.08 18.01
CA ASP A 183 0.00 -12.29 18.96
C ASP A 183 -1.44 -12.83 19.01
N GLU A 184 -1.72 -13.64 20.02
CA GLU A 184 -3.07 -14.18 20.25
C GLU A 184 -4.05 -13.15 20.85
N THR A 185 -3.58 -11.98 21.27
CA THR A 185 -4.41 -10.94 21.92
C THR A 185 -5.45 -10.41 20.94
N ARG A 186 -5.06 -10.21 19.70
CA ARG A 186 -5.92 -9.78 18.61
C ARG A 186 -6.97 -10.83 18.27
N ASP A 187 -6.55 -12.10 18.10
CA ASP A 187 -7.46 -13.22 17.79
C ASP A 187 -8.57 -13.33 18.84
N LYS A 188 -8.24 -13.14 20.12
CA LYS A 188 -9.22 -13.15 21.24
C LYS A 188 -10.19 -11.98 21.16
N LEU A 189 -9.69 -10.78 20.85
CA LEU A 189 -10.52 -9.58 20.78
C LEU A 189 -11.43 -9.59 19.56
N VAL A 190 -10.90 -9.92 18.38
CA VAL A 190 -11.70 -10.08 17.14
C VAL A 190 -12.79 -11.12 17.36
N LYS A 191 -12.47 -12.28 17.92
CA LYS A 191 -13.45 -13.32 18.26
C LYS A 191 -14.53 -12.82 19.21
N THR A 192 -14.17 -12.00 20.22
CA THR A 192 -15.13 -11.40 21.15
C THR A 192 -16.04 -10.37 20.47
N LEU A 193 -15.52 -9.61 19.49
CA LEU A 193 -16.26 -8.56 18.79
C LEU A 193 -17.08 -9.10 17.61
N THR A 194 -16.69 -10.25 17.04
CA THR A 194 -17.36 -10.88 15.87
C THR A 194 -18.30 -12.03 16.25
N ASP A 195 -18.43 -12.35 17.55
CA ASP A 195 -19.41 -13.34 18.00
C ASP A 195 -20.82 -12.95 17.52
N GLU A 196 -21.69 -13.92 17.21
CA GLU A 196 -23.00 -13.72 16.52
C GLU A 196 -23.90 -12.65 17.12
N LYS A 197 -23.67 -12.30 18.38
CA LYS A 197 -24.37 -11.21 19.08
C LYS A 197 -23.93 -9.80 18.69
N SER A 198 -22.81 -9.67 17.97
CA SER A 198 -22.19 -8.36 17.63
C SER A 198 -22.51 -7.86 16.22
N LYS A 199 -23.36 -8.55 15.45
CA LYS A 199 -23.72 -8.18 14.07
C LYS A 199 -24.32 -6.77 13.91
N ASN A 200 -24.67 -6.10 14.99
CA ASN A 200 -25.21 -4.74 15.04
C ASN A 200 -24.40 -3.78 15.91
N MET A 201 -23.15 -4.10 16.21
CA MET A 201 -22.32 -3.20 17.02
C MET A 201 -21.90 -1.96 16.22
N PRO A 202 -21.93 -0.77 16.82
CA PRO A 202 -21.41 0.44 16.23
C PRO A 202 -19.92 0.27 15.93
N GLN A 203 -19.43 0.90 14.86
CA GLN A 203 -17.99 0.93 14.57
C GLN A 203 -17.27 1.56 15.75
N VAL A 204 -16.33 0.81 16.35
CA VAL A 204 -15.54 1.28 17.49
C VAL A 204 -14.17 1.70 16.96
N TYR A 205 -13.87 2.99 17.06
CA TYR A 205 -12.55 3.53 16.72
C TYR A 205 -11.66 3.49 17.96
N VAL A 206 -10.69 2.61 17.98
CA VAL A 206 -9.68 2.52 19.05
C VAL A 206 -8.28 2.51 18.45
N SER A 207 -7.30 2.99 19.19
CA SER A 207 -5.91 2.87 18.79
C SER A 207 -5.48 1.41 18.76
N PHE A 208 -4.76 1.01 17.72
CA PHE A 208 -4.25 -0.35 17.54
C PHE A 208 -3.34 -0.78 18.70
N SER A 209 -2.63 0.15 19.33
CA SER A 209 -1.81 -0.10 20.52
C SER A 209 -2.56 -0.72 21.69
N LYS A 210 -3.90 -0.59 21.72
CA LYS A 210 -4.76 -1.25 22.71
C LYS A 210 -5.12 -2.69 22.37
N TRP A 211 -4.84 -3.11 21.12
CA TRP A 211 -5.25 -4.41 20.58
C TRP A 211 -4.08 -5.38 20.43
N SER A 212 -2.88 -4.86 20.27
CA SER A 212 -1.68 -5.65 20.14
C SER A 212 -0.60 -5.13 21.09
N LYS A 213 0.15 -6.04 21.68
CA LYS A 213 1.32 -5.73 22.52
C LYS A 213 2.62 -5.79 21.74
N THR A 214 2.60 -6.42 20.59
CA THR A 214 3.78 -6.72 19.77
C THR A 214 3.78 -6.00 18.43
N GLY A 215 2.63 -5.51 18.00
CA GLY A 215 2.47 -4.81 16.73
C GLY A 215 1.77 -5.62 15.69
#